data_dff8e2d385b4d4276d0d8b902944a148
#
_entry.id   dff8e2d385b4d4276d0d8b902944a148
#
_cell.length_a   1.000
_cell.length_b   1.000
_cell.length_c   1.000
_cell.angle_alpha   90.00
_cell.angle_beta   90.00
_cell.angle_gamma   90.00
#
_symmetry.space_group_name_H-M   'P 1'
#
loop_
_entity.id
_entity.type
_entity.pdbx_description
1 polymer ?
#
loop_
_entity_poly.entity_id
_entity_poly.type
_entity_poly.pdbx_seq_one_letter_code
_entity_poly.pdbx_strand_id
1 'polypeptide(L)'
;MRSTEYHITVQHGSLSIKVPRDLFHGPECELVEDKVRDFREMLSKRYPWLTENALDVFMKNARKEMLRTIDEETGGRTASKQMASKGKFDDAIKHLKEHLERDPQDADSWYALGELLCKVGKVEEGYRAMNRGRSLIEK
;
A
#
# COMPACT_ATOMS: atom_id res chain seq x y z
N MET A 1 9.11 -3.88 19.68
CA MET A 1 8.56 -3.05 18.61
C MET A 1 9.59 -2.86 17.53
N ARG A 2 9.19 -3.02 16.31
CA ARG A 2 10.10 -2.94 15.18
C ARG A 2 10.26 -1.51 14.71
N SER A 3 11.48 -1.12 14.38
CA SER A 3 11.74 0.22 13.83
C SER A 3 10.96 0.47 12.54
N THR A 4 10.65 -0.59 11.80
CA THR A 4 9.88 -0.50 10.55
C THR A 4 8.45 -0.05 10.75
N GLU A 5 7.91 -0.08 11.98
CA GLU A 5 6.57 0.40 12.27
C GLU A 5 6.45 1.91 12.11
N TYR A 6 7.56 2.64 12.30
CA TYR A 6 7.59 4.09 12.23
C TYR A 6 8.24 4.62 10.96
N HIS A 7 9.01 3.80 10.28
CA HIS A 7 9.81 4.22 9.14
C HIS A 7 9.69 3.21 8.01
N ILE A 8 9.85 3.70 6.79
CA ILE A 8 10.10 2.83 5.63
C ILE A 8 11.51 3.14 5.14
N THR A 9 12.12 2.18 4.46
CA THR A 9 13.45 2.36 3.88
C THR A 9 13.30 2.58 2.38
N VAL A 10 13.87 3.68 1.88
CA VAL A 10 13.79 4.04 0.48
C VAL A 10 15.19 4.09 -0.09
N GLN A 11 15.40 3.41 -1.21
CA GLN A 11 16.70 3.42 -1.90
C GLN A 11 16.75 4.60 -2.86
N HIS A 12 17.89 5.29 -2.85
CA HIS A 12 18.18 6.35 -3.81
C HIS A 12 19.65 6.20 -4.23
N GLY A 13 19.87 5.62 -5.42
CA GLY A 13 21.22 5.24 -5.83
C GLY A 13 21.82 4.26 -4.84
N SER A 14 22.96 4.60 -4.26
CA SER A 14 23.61 3.76 -3.24
C SER A 14 23.17 4.06 -1.81
N LEU A 15 22.29 5.07 -1.64
CA LEU A 15 21.81 5.47 -0.32
C LEU A 15 20.57 4.67 0.09
N SER A 16 20.53 4.26 1.35
CA SER A 16 19.34 3.72 2.00
C SER A 16 18.89 4.74 3.04
N ILE A 17 17.73 5.35 2.82
CA ILE A 17 17.25 6.44 3.67
C ILE A 17 15.99 6.00 4.37
N LYS A 18 15.95 6.17 5.69
CA LYS A 18 14.76 5.88 6.49
C LYS A 18 13.83 7.07 6.41
N VAL A 19 12.59 6.81 5.99
CA VAL A 19 11.56 7.85 5.83
C VAL A 19 10.48 7.62 6.87
N PRO A 20 10.18 8.63 7.71
CA PRO A 20 9.10 8.49 8.69
C PRO A 20 7.75 8.29 8.01
N ARG A 21 6.95 7.39 8.53
CA ARG A 21 5.62 7.13 7.98
C ARG A 21 4.67 8.31 8.14
N ASP A 22 4.91 9.16 9.11
CA ASP A 22 4.05 10.32 9.38
C ASP A 22 4.20 11.46 8.36
N LEU A 23 5.13 11.31 7.39
CA LEU A 23 5.17 12.21 6.25
C LEU A 23 3.97 12.02 5.30
N PHE A 24 3.26 10.91 5.47
CA PHE A 24 2.16 10.51 4.58
C PHE A 24 0.85 10.49 5.36
N HIS A 25 -0.23 10.86 4.67
CA HIS A 25 -1.56 10.92 5.25
C HIS A 25 -2.57 10.24 4.34
N GLY A 26 -3.46 9.47 4.98
CA GLY A 26 -4.56 8.84 4.29
C GLY A 26 -4.16 7.65 3.44
N PRO A 27 -5.16 6.94 2.87
CA PRO A 27 -4.91 5.72 2.11
C PRO A 27 -4.20 5.94 0.78
N GLU A 28 -4.21 7.17 0.26
CA GLU A 28 -3.48 7.53 -0.96
C GLU A 28 -2.07 8.01 -0.67
N CYS A 29 -1.64 8.01 0.58
CA CYS A 29 -0.32 8.47 1.02
C CYS A 29 -0.02 9.88 0.52
N GLU A 30 -0.93 10.82 0.82
CA GLU A 30 -0.72 12.21 0.51
C GLU A 30 0.39 12.78 1.39
N LEU A 31 1.24 13.61 0.82
CA LEU A 31 2.35 14.19 1.55
C LEU A 31 1.86 15.30 2.49
N VAL A 32 2.33 15.25 3.75
CA VAL A 32 2.05 16.29 4.74
C VAL A 32 3.09 17.40 4.56
N GLU A 33 2.68 18.53 4.00
CA GLU A 33 3.60 19.59 3.55
C GLU A 33 4.63 20.04 4.59
N ASP A 34 4.19 20.32 5.81
CA ASP A 34 5.09 20.81 6.87
C ASP A 34 6.16 19.79 7.23
N LYS A 35 5.76 18.53 7.34
CA LYS A 35 6.68 17.45 7.70
C LYS A 35 7.63 17.12 6.55
N VAL A 36 7.12 17.18 5.32
CA VAL A 36 7.95 16.95 4.13
C VAL A 36 8.99 18.05 4.01
N ARG A 37 8.62 19.31 4.23
CA ARG A 37 9.55 20.43 4.17
C ARG A 37 10.70 20.23 5.16
N ASP A 38 10.37 19.91 6.41
CA ASP A 38 11.38 19.70 7.44
C ASP A 38 12.28 18.50 7.10
N PHE A 39 11.70 17.46 6.57
CA PHE A 39 12.45 16.26 6.16
C PHE A 39 13.40 16.59 5.00
N ARG A 40 12.94 17.35 3.99
CA ARG A 40 13.79 17.77 2.87
C ARG A 40 14.94 18.65 3.34
N GLU A 41 14.70 19.54 4.30
CA GLU A 41 15.76 20.36 4.88
C GLU A 41 16.82 19.48 5.55
N MET A 42 16.39 18.48 6.31
CA MET A 42 17.30 17.55 6.96
C MET A 42 18.13 16.79 5.92
N LEU A 43 17.50 16.30 4.86
CA LEU A 43 18.21 15.61 3.78
C LEU A 43 19.21 16.51 3.09
N SER A 44 18.86 17.77 2.84
CA SER A 44 19.77 18.72 2.21
C SER A 44 21.00 19.00 3.06
N LYS A 45 20.84 19.04 4.38
CA LYS A 45 21.95 19.22 5.30
C LYS A 45 22.83 17.98 5.40
N ARG A 46 22.22 16.82 5.42
CA ARG A 46 22.94 15.54 5.55
C ARG A 46 23.63 15.13 4.25
N TYR A 47 22.99 15.43 3.13
CA TYR A 47 23.46 15.08 1.79
C TYR A 47 23.48 16.33 0.90
N PRO A 48 24.47 17.25 1.10
CA PRO A 48 24.46 18.53 0.39
C PRO A 48 24.53 18.45 -1.14
N TRP A 49 24.95 17.29 -1.66
CA TRP A 49 25.03 17.08 -3.10
C TRP A 49 23.70 16.76 -3.76
N LEU A 50 22.64 16.51 -2.98
CA LEU A 50 21.32 16.27 -3.55
C LEU A 50 20.72 17.56 -4.08
N THR A 51 20.35 17.53 -5.35
CA THR A 51 19.68 18.68 -5.99
C THR A 51 18.18 18.68 -5.64
N GLU A 52 17.52 19.81 -5.93
CA GLU A 52 16.06 19.87 -5.77
C GLU A 52 15.36 18.82 -6.62
N ASN A 53 15.82 18.60 -7.86
CA ASN A 53 15.27 17.55 -8.71
C ASN A 53 15.46 16.16 -8.10
N ALA A 54 16.63 15.90 -7.53
CA ALA A 54 16.89 14.62 -6.87
C ALA A 54 15.98 14.42 -5.67
N LEU A 55 15.73 15.48 -4.88
CA LEU A 55 14.81 15.41 -3.75
C LEU A 55 13.37 15.18 -4.22
N ASP A 56 12.95 15.80 -5.32
CA ASP A 56 11.63 15.55 -5.89
C ASP A 56 11.46 14.09 -6.31
N VAL A 57 12.46 13.54 -7.01
CA VAL A 57 12.45 12.13 -7.42
C VAL A 57 12.42 11.22 -6.19
N PHE A 58 13.24 11.53 -5.17
CA PHE A 58 13.28 10.78 -3.94
C PHE A 58 11.89 10.74 -3.27
N MET A 59 11.22 11.88 -3.16
CA MET A 59 9.90 11.97 -2.53
C MET A 59 8.84 11.17 -3.30
N LYS A 60 8.90 11.18 -4.63
CA LYS A 60 8.02 10.36 -5.45
C LYS A 60 8.25 8.87 -5.19
N ASN A 61 9.51 8.46 -5.11
CA ASN A 61 9.85 7.07 -4.83
C ASN A 61 9.46 6.67 -3.42
N ALA A 62 9.61 7.58 -2.45
CA ALA A 62 9.18 7.34 -1.07
C ALA A 62 7.67 7.10 -1.00
N ARG A 63 6.88 7.89 -1.73
CA ARG A 63 5.43 7.69 -1.78
C ARG A 63 5.07 6.35 -2.39
N LYS A 64 5.73 5.97 -3.48
CA LYS A 64 5.51 4.65 -4.11
C LYS A 64 5.83 3.52 -3.14
N GLU A 65 6.95 3.64 -2.43
CA GLU A 65 7.37 2.63 -1.47
C GLU A 65 6.40 2.54 -0.29
N MET A 66 5.88 3.69 0.17
CA MET A 66 4.87 3.69 1.23
C MET A 66 3.57 3.02 0.78
N LEU A 67 3.11 3.30 -0.45
CA LEU A 67 1.93 2.66 -1.01
C LEU A 67 2.12 1.14 -1.12
N ARG A 68 3.29 0.72 -1.58
CA ARG A 68 3.63 -0.71 -1.66
C ARG A 68 3.64 -1.36 -0.28
N THR A 69 4.20 -0.68 0.70
CA THR A 69 4.27 -1.19 2.07
C THR A 69 2.88 -1.37 2.67
N ILE A 70 2.01 -0.37 2.50
CA ILE A 70 0.62 -0.47 2.96
C ILE A 70 -0.10 -1.62 2.26
N ASP A 71 0.11 -1.76 0.95
CA ASP A 71 -0.50 -2.84 0.18
C ASP A 71 -0.09 -4.21 0.72
N GLU A 72 1.18 -4.39 1.03
CA GLU A 72 1.67 -5.63 1.62
C GLU A 72 1.10 -5.87 3.02
N GLU A 73 1.06 -4.82 3.85
CA GLU A 73 0.57 -4.93 5.23
C GLU A 73 -0.92 -5.21 5.29
N THR A 74 -1.69 -4.67 4.34
CA THR A 74 -3.15 -4.85 4.31
C THR A 74 -3.60 -5.97 3.39
N GLY A 75 -2.66 -6.69 2.79
CA GLY A 75 -3.01 -7.76 1.85
C GLY A 75 -3.70 -7.26 0.60
N GLY A 76 -3.39 -6.05 0.17
CA GLY A 76 -3.98 -5.47 -1.03
C GLY A 76 -5.35 -4.83 -0.81
N ARG A 77 -5.90 -4.91 0.41
CA ARG A 77 -7.26 -4.41 0.67
C ARG A 77 -7.42 -2.92 0.46
N THR A 78 -6.42 -2.12 0.90
CA THR A 78 -6.49 -0.66 0.77
C THR A 78 -6.48 -0.23 -0.70
N ALA A 79 -5.59 -0.78 -1.50
CA ALA A 79 -5.53 -0.48 -2.93
C ALA A 79 -6.81 -0.92 -3.63
N SER A 80 -7.32 -2.11 -3.29
CA SER A 80 -8.56 -2.62 -3.87
C SER A 80 -9.77 -1.76 -3.53
N LYS A 81 -9.84 -1.27 -2.29
CA LYS A 81 -10.91 -0.36 -1.89
C LYS A 81 -10.89 0.95 -2.68
N GLN A 82 -9.70 1.49 -2.93
CA GLN A 82 -9.56 2.70 -3.72
C GLN A 82 -9.98 2.49 -5.17
N MET A 83 -9.58 1.38 -5.76
CA MET A 83 -9.98 1.03 -7.12
C MET A 83 -11.50 0.90 -7.22
N ALA A 84 -12.11 0.22 -6.23
CA ALA A 84 -13.55 0.03 -6.17
C ALA A 84 -14.29 1.37 -6.00
N SER A 85 -13.77 2.27 -5.18
CA SER A 85 -14.39 3.59 -4.95
C SER A 85 -14.38 4.45 -6.23
N LYS A 86 -13.46 4.18 -7.15
CA LYS A 86 -13.38 4.84 -8.45
C LYS A 86 -14.16 4.10 -9.54
N GLY A 87 -14.92 3.06 -9.17
CA GLY A 87 -15.66 2.24 -10.12
C GLY A 87 -14.84 1.21 -10.88
N LYS A 88 -13.58 1.03 -10.52
CA LYS A 88 -12.68 0.08 -11.20
C LYS A 88 -12.74 -1.30 -10.53
N PHE A 89 -13.91 -1.91 -10.54
CA PHE A 89 -14.15 -3.17 -9.86
C PHE A 89 -13.32 -4.32 -10.44
N ASP A 90 -13.19 -4.41 -11.76
CA ASP A 90 -12.42 -5.46 -12.40
C ASP A 90 -10.94 -5.38 -12.03
N ASP A 91 -10.39 -4.17 -11.96
CA ASP A 91 -9.00 -3.95 -11.55
C ASP A 91 -8.81 -4.34 -10.08
N ALA A 92 -9.76 -3.99 -9.21
CA ALA A 92 -9.72 -4.35 -7.80
C ALA A 92 -9.76 -5.88 -7.62
N ILE A 93 -10.62 -6.56 -8.36
CA ILE A 93 -10.73 -8.02 -8.34
C ILE A 93 -9.42 -8.67 -8.79
N LYS A 94 -8.86 -8.19 -9.88
CA LYS A 94 -7.59 -8.69 -10.38
C LYS A 94 -6.47 -8.52 -9.36
N HIS A 95 -6.41 -7.35 -8.74
CA HIS A 95 -5.39 -7.06 -7.72
C HIS A 95 -5.49 -8.01 -6.54
N LEU A 96 -6.70 -8.26 -6.04
CA LEU A 96 -6.91 -9.20 -4.93
C LEU A 96 -6.59 -10.64 -5.33
N LYS A 97 -6.94 -11.05 -6.53
CA LYS A 97 -6.61 -12.40 -7.02
C LYS A 97 -5.11 -12.60 -7.09
N GLU A 98 -4.38 -11.63 -7.60
CA GLU A 98 -2.91 -11.69 -7.67
C GLU A 98 -2.29 -11.77 -6.27
N HIS A 99 -2.82 -10.99 -5.33
CA HIS A 99 -2.37 -11.05 -3.95
C HIS A 99 -2.61 -12.44 -3.35
N LEU A 100 -3.79 -13.01 -3.55
CA LEU A 100 -4.14 -14.31 -2.99
C LEU A 100 -3.36 -15.48 -3.60
N GLU A 101 -2.83 -15.32 -4.81
CA GLU A 101 -1.89 -16.29 -5.37
C GLU A 101 -0.60 -16.36 -4.56
N ARG A 102 -0.18 -15.21 -4.03
CA ARG A 102 1.05 -15.13 -3.22
C ARG A 102 0.78 -15.46 -1.76
N ASP A 103 -0.39 -15.10 -1.25
CA ASP A 103 -0.76 -15.33 0.15
C ASP A 103 -2.19 -15.85 0.25
N PRO A 104 -2.41 -17.15 -0.02
CA PRO A 104 -3.75 -17.74 0.00
C PRO A 104 -4.35 -17.89 1.41
N GLN A 105 -3.60 -17.58 2.46
CA GLN A 105 -4.07 -17.66 3.84
C GLN A 105 -4.66 -16.35 4.36
N ASP A 106 -4.67 -15.30 3.56
CA ASP A 106 -5.21 -14.00 3.96
C ASP A 106 -6.74 -14.01 3.85
N ALA A 107 -7.40 -14.38 4.95
CA ALA A 107 -8.86 -14.51 5.00
C ALA A 107 -9.58 -13.19 4.69
N ASP A 108 -9.06 -12.08 5.18
CA ASP A 108 -9.68 -10.77 4.93
C ASP A 108 -9.70 -10.42 3.45
N SER A 109 -8.65 -10.78 2.73
CA SER A 109 -8.60 -10.55 1.28
C SER A 109 -9.59 -11.44 0.53
N TRP A 110 -9.83 -12.66 1.01
CA TRP A 110 -10.88 -13.52 0.45
C TRP A 110 -12.26 -12.90 0.61
N TYR A 111 -12.55 -12.32 1.79
CA TYR A 111 -13.82 -11.62 2.02
C TYR A 111 -13.97 -10.39 1.11
N ALA A 112 -12.90 -9.59 0.99
CA ALA A 112 -12.92 -8.42 0.13
C ALA A 112 -13.16 -8.81 -1.34
N LEU A 113 -12.50 -9.87 -1.80
CA LEU A 113 -12.71 -10.41 -3.15
C LEU A 113 -14.16 -10.85 -3.34
N GLY A 114 -14.71 -11.55 -2.35
CA GLY A 114 -16.10 -12.01 -2.41
C GLY A 114 -17.08 -10.86 -2.54
N GLU A 115 -16.90 -9.80 -1.77
CA GLU A 115 -17.76 -8.62 -1.84
C GLU A 115 -17.72 -7.97 -3.23
N LEU A 116 -16.53 -7.83 -3.80
CA LEU A 116 -16.39 -7.23 -5.13
C LEU A 116 -17.00 -8.10 -6.23
N LEU A 117 -16.81 -9.41 -6.13
CA LEU A 117 -17.40 -10.33 -7.10
C LEU A 117 -18.93 -10.25 -7.07
N CYS A 118 -19.52 -10.15 -5.86
CA CYS A 118 -20.96 -9.98 -5.71
C CYS A 118 -21.44 -8.65 -6.34
N LYS A 119 -20.67 -7.58 -6.16
CA LYS A 119 -21.02 -6.27 -6.72
C LYS A 119 -21.05 -6.27 -8.24
N VAL A 120 -20.20 -7.04 -8.89
CA VAL A 120 -20.19 -7.11 -10.36
C VAL A 120 -21.10 -8.21 -10.91
N GLY A 121 -21.91 -8.83 -10.05
CA GLY A 121 -22.89 -9.84 -10.47
C GLY A 121 -22.38 -11.27 -10.50
N LYS A 122 -21.14 -11.52 -10.11
CA LYS A 122 -20.55 -12.86 -10.04
C LYS A 122 -20.78 -13.47 -8.67
N VAL A 123 -22.06 -13.67 -8.32
CA VAL A 123 -22.49 -14.04 -6.97
C VAL A 123 -21.96 -15.39 -6.52
N GLU A 124 -21.96 -16.40 -7.39
CA GLU A 124 -21.46 -17.72 -7.02
C GLU A 124 -19.98 -17.70 -6.69
N GLU A 125 -19.17 -17.02 -7.52
CA GLU A 125 -17.75 -16.87 -7.25
C GLU A 125 -17.52 -16.06 -5.98
N GLY A 126 -18.35 -15.05 -5.75
CA GLY A 126 -18.28 -14.23 -4.55
C GLY A 126 -18.49 -15.05 -3.28
N TYR A 127 -19.51 -15.89 -3.28
CA TYR A 127 -19.79 -16.78 -2.13
C TYR A 127 -18.68 -17.80 -1.92
N ARG A 128 -18.10 -18.33 -3.00
CA ARG A 128 -16.98 -19.28 -2.86
C ARG A 128 -15.78 -18.60 -2.21
N ALA A 129 -15.49 -17.36 -2.61
CA ALA A 129 -14.39 -16.59 -2.01
C ALA A 129 -14.65 -16.32 -0.53
N MET A 130 -15.87 -15.91 -0.17
CA MET A 130 -16.25 -15.69 1.22
C MET A 130 -16.16 -16.97 2.05
N ASN A 131 -16.63 -18.09 1.51
CA ASN A 131 -16.54 -19.39 2.16
C ASN A 131 -15.09 -19.81 2.38
N ARG A 132 -14.22 -19.53 1.43
CA ARG A 132 -12.79 -19.79 1.58
C ARG A 132 -12.21 -18.99 2.74
N GLY A 133 -12.54 -17.68 2.80
CA GLY A 133 -12.10 -16.82 3.90
C GLY A 133 -12.59 -17.34 5.24
N ARG A 134 -13.86 -17.75 5.32
CA ARG A 134 -14.44 -18.27 6.55
C ARG A 134 -13.74 -19.55 6.99
N SER A 135 -13.46 -20.45 6.08
CA SER A 135 -12.80 -21.72 6.43
C SER A 135 -11.39 -21.51 6.96
N LEU A 136 -10.71 -20.44 6.55
CA LEU A 136 -9.38 -20.11 7.06
C LEU A 136 -9.42 -19.57 8.49
N ILE A 137 -10.53 -18.94 8.88
CA ILE A 137 -10.71 -18.39 10.22
C ILE A 137 -11.21 -19.46 11.20
N GLU A 138 -12.07 -20.36 10.76
CA GLU A 138 -12.72 -21.36 11.60
C GLU A 138 -11.87 -22.61 11.93
N LYS A 139 -10.60 -22.56 11.71
CA LYS A 139 -9.75 -23.72 12.03
C LYS A 139 -9.56 -23.96 13.50
#